data_d15f1eb06589bcfaabb8a88e79f83d98
#
_entry.id   d15f1eb06589bcfaabb8a88e79f83d98
#
_cell.length_a   1.000
_cell.length_b   1.000
_cell.length_c   1.000
_cell.angle_alpha   90.00
_cell.angle_beta   90.00
_cell.angle_gamma   90.00
#
_symmetry.space_group_name_H-M   'P 1'
#
loop_
_entity.id
_entity.type
_entity.pdbx_description
1 polymer ?
#
loop_
_entity_poly.entity_id
_entity_poly.type
_entity_poly.pdbx_seq_one_letter_code
_entity_poly.pdbx_strand_id
1 'polypeptide(L)'
;MIALPSRAQFTDCSTGLLQMPTADMQDDGTFMITNNFLNKNSLPSSGWNYNTFQYGIYVSFWGRMEVGYVCTIFNGAWNPNPNKTWRQEIMRNQDRHFVGRVCLLREGEFGVKWLPALTLGVSDPTTGANGGEYTTGDVTGLGNGYFNRYYVVMTKHFETPWGRLGAHAGYQKNLRKDYPINGPCAGVNWSPIWLQHHGIFDEINLIAEYDSRTVNLGFIASVWDNRFEAMFELQNFQWINFGLRYKLRIKRITDR
;
A
#
# COMPACT_ATOMS: atom_id res chain seq x y z
N MET A 1 -6.48 2.43 -25.67
CA MET A 1 -5.61 2.69 -24.51
C MET A 1 -6.10 1.74 -23.43
N ILE A 2 -5.40 0.65 -23.19
CA ILE A 2 -5.80 -0.33 -22.17
C ILE A 2 -5.47 0.32 -20.83
N ALA A 3 -6.52 0.64 -20.05
CA ALA A 3 -6.33 1.11 -18.69
C ALA A 3 -5.56 0.01 -17.93
N LEU A 4 -4.41 0.36 -17.36
CA LEU A 4 -3.69 -0.55 -16.50
C LEU A 4 -4.59 -0.82 -15.27
N PRO A 5 -4.79 -2.08 -14.89
CA PRO A 5 -5.57 -2.37 -13.70
C PRO A 5 -4.93 -1.68 -12.52
N SER A 6 -5.74 -0.98 -11.81
CA SER A 6 -5.37 -0.28 -10.60
C SER A 6 -5.06 -1.30 -9.51
N ARG A 7 -4.03 -1.04 -8.74
CA ARG A 7 -3.55 -1.91 -7.66
C ARG A 7 -3.36 -1.10 -6.42
N ALA A 8 -3.62 -1.70 -5.29
CA ALA A 8 -3.68 -1.04 -4.01
C ALA A 8 -2.79 -1.75 -3.01
N GLN A 9 -2.23 -1.02 -2.07
CA GLN A 9 -1.44 -1.53 -0.98
C GLN A 9 -2.05 -1.05 0.34
N PHE A 10 -2.19 -1.96 1.32
CA PHE A 10 -2.81 -1.63 2.59
C PHE A 10 -1.93 -0.71 3.45
N THR A 11 -0.70 -1.10 3.72
CA THR A 11 0.14 -0.40 4.70
C THR A 11 0.63 0.98 4.28
N ASP A 12 0.78 1.24 2.99
CA ASP A 12 1.21 2.56 2.50
C ASP A 12 0.13 3.29 1.74
N CYS A 13 -1.05 2.71 1.58
CA CYS A 13 -2.13 3.28 0.77
C CYS A 13 -1.74 3.56 -0.69
N SER A 14 -0.56 3.11 -1.15
CA SER A 14 0.01 3.38 -2.48
C SER A 14 -0.38 2.32 -3.50
N THR A 15 0.12 2.45 -4.73
CA THR A 15 -0.03 1.42 -5.75
C THR A 15 0.81 0.20 -5.40
N GLY A 16 0.19 -0.99 -5.39
CA GLY A 16 0.83 -2.26 -5.02
C GLY A 16 -0.13 -3.43 -5.13
N LEU A 17 0.22 -4.61 -4.63
CA LEU A 17 -0.71 -5.70 -4.40
C LEU A 17 -1.50 -5.48 -3.10
N LEU A 18 -1.43 -6.39 -2.13
CA LEU A 18 -2.10 -6.23 -0.82
C LEU A 18 -1.18 -5.51 0.17
N GLN A 19 -0.01 -6.08 0.46
CA GLN A 19 1.00 -5.50 1.35
C GLN A 19 2.30 -5.17 0.62
N MET A 20 2.63 -5.90 -0.45
CA MET A 20 3.86 -5.65 -1.18
C MET A 20 3.67 -4.58 -2.28
N PRO A 21 4.71 -3.75 -2.54
CA PRO A 21 4.70 -2.83 -3.66
C PRO A 21 4.78 -3.55 -5.00
N THR A 22 4.34 -2.90 -6.07
CA THR A 22 4.57 -3.31 -7.46
C THR A 22 5.28 -2.19 -8.23
N ALA A 23 5.78 -2.48 -9.42
CA ALA A 23 6.33 -1.44 -10.29
C ALA A 23 5.28 -0.72 -11.15
N ASP A 24 4.01 -1.05 -10.97
CA ASP A 24 2.91 -0.35 -11.64
C ASP A 24 2.78 1.08 -11.12
N MET A 25 2.37 1.97 -11.99
CA MET A 25 2.09 3.37 -11.69
C MET A 25 0.66 3.72 -12.09
N GLN A 26 0.05 4.63 -11.36
CA GLN A 26 -1.20 5.25 -11.79
C GLN A 26 -0.96 6.14 -13.01
N ASP A 27 -2.01 6.33 -13.80
CA ASP A 27 -1.99 7.26 -14.93
C ASP A 27 -1.61 8.67 -14.48
N ASP A 28 -0.99 9.42 -15.39
CA ASP A 28 -0.63 10.82 -15.15
C ASP A 28 -1.83 11.66 -14.71
N GLY A 29 -1.63 12.46 -13.66
CA GLY A 29 -2.67 13.32 -13.09
C GLY A 29 -3.75 12.57 -12.32
N THR A 30 -3.51 11.33 -11.89
CA THR A 30 -4.44 10.63 -10.99
C THR A 30 -4.28 11.13 -9.56
N PHE A 31 -5.37 11.61 -8.99
CA PHE A 31 -5.52 11.87 -7.56
C PHE A 31 -6.26 10.70 -6.91
N MET A 32 -5.74 10.18 -5.82
CA MET A 32 -6.25 8.98 -5.18
C MET A 32 -6.43 9.21 -3.69
N ILE A 33 -7.58 8.79 -3.16
CA ILE A 33 -7.88 8.77 -1.73
C ILE A 33 -8.08 7.31 -1.34
N THR A 34 -7.47 6.90 -0.25
CA THR A 34 -7.56 5.52 0.25
C THR A 34 -7.94 5.53 1.73
N ASN A 35 -8.77 4.58 2.13
CA ASN A 35 -9.07 4.30 3.53
C ASN A 35 -9.03 2.79 3.76
N ASN A 36 -8.23 2.34 4.72
CA ASN A 36 -7.99 0.94 5.01
C ASN A 36 -8.30 0.63 6.47
N PHE A 37 -8.97 -0.46 6.72
CA PHE A 37 -9.04 -1.11 8.02
C PHE A 37 -7.91 -2.12 8.13
N LEU A 38 -7.14 -2.04 9.20
CA LEU A 38 -6.03 -2.93 9.50
C LEU A 38 -6.32 -3.71 10.78
N ASN A 39 -6.33 -5.04 10.66
CA ASN A 39 -6.42 -5.91 11.82
C ASN A 39 -5.18 -5.76 12.70
N LYS A 40 -5.34 -5.82 14.02
CA LYS A 40 -4.23 -5.69 14.98
C LYS A 40 -3.07 -6.66 14.73
N ASN A 41 -3.37 -7.86 14.26
CA ASN A 41 -2.35 -8.88 14.00
C ASN A 41 -1.65 -8.67 12.63
N SER A 42 -2.22 -7.82 11.77
CA SER A 42 -1.64 -7.45 10.49
C SER A 42 -0.54 -6.40 10.63
N LEU A 43 -0.55 -5.67 11.72
CA LEU A 43 0.40 -4.61 11.97
C LEU A 43 1.78 -5.17 12.35
N PRO A 44 2.85 -4.46 12.01
CA PRO A 44 4.20 -5.00 12.10
C PRO A 44 4.74 -5.14 13.53
N SER A 45 4.01 -4.71 14.52
CA SER A 45 4.48 -4.72 15.90
C SER A 45 3.46 -5.27 16.88
N SER A 46 3.93 -6.08 17.81
CA SER A 46 3.12 -6.59 18.93
C SER A 46 2.58 -5.49 19.87
N GLY A 47 3.13 -4.29 19.79
CA GLY A 47 2.62 -3.14 20.53
C GLY A 47 1.27 -2.61 19.99
N TRP A 48 0.93 -2.96 18.76
CA TRP A 48 -0.37 -2.66 18.19
C TRP A 48 -1.36 -3.77 18.55
N ASN A 49 -1.94 -3.69 19.72
CA ASN A 49 -2.88 -4.70 20.22
C ASN A 49 -4.37 -4.39 19.91
N TYR A 50 -4.64 -3.49 18.99
CA TYR A 50 -5.97 -3.04 18.57
C TYR A 50 -6.07 -2.89 17.06
N ASN A 51 -7.27 -3.04 16.53
CA ASN A 51 -7.56 -2.75 15.13
C ASN A 51 -7.48 -1.25 14.86
N THR A 52 -7.05 -0.86 13.67
CA THR A 52 -6.91 0.55 13.34
C THR A 52 -7.36 0.87 11.92
N PHE A 53 -7.42 2.17 11.62
CA PHE A 53 -7.68 2.70 10.29
C PHE A 53 -6.48 3.48 9.81
N GLN A 54 -6.25 3.38 8.52
CA GLN A 54 -5.25 4.14 7.81
C GLN A 54 -5.89 4.83 6.63
N TYR A 55 -5.57 6.08 6.41
CA TYR A 55 -6.03 6.82 5.25
C TYR A 55 -4.86 7.52 4.58
N GLY A 56 -4.96 7.68 3.27
CA GLY A 56 -3.91 8.30 2.47
C GLY A 56 -4.46 9.05 1.28
N ILE A 57 -3.67 10.02 0.83
CA ILE A 57 -3.91 10.77 -0.40
C ILE A 57 -2.66 10.68 -1.27
N TYR A 58 -2.84 10.51 -2.57
CA TYR A 58 -1.77 10.35 -3.54
C TYR A 58 -2.03 11.16 -4.80
N VAL A 59 -0.94 11.57 -5.42
CA VAL A 59 -0.95 12.18 -6.76
C VAL A 59 0.12 11.50 -7.60
N SER A 60 -0.23 11.16 -8.84
CA SER A 60 0.69 10.64 -9.84
C SER A 60 1.11 11.71 -10.83
N PHE A 61 2.37 11.66 -11.23
CA PHE A 61 2.97 12.59 -12.18
C PHE A 61 3.64 11.83 -13.31
N TRP A 62 3.36 12.23 -14.55
CA TRP A 62 3.95 11.69 -15.78
C TRP A 62 3.79 10.18 -15.96
N GLY A 63 2.93 9.52 -15.15
CA GLY A 63 2.85 8.07 -15.07
C GLY A 63 4.17 7.41 -14.68
N ARG A 64 5.04 8.14 -13.96
CA ARG A 64 6.37 7.67 -13.51
C ARG A 64 6.65 7.95 -12.04
N MET A 65 5.92 8.83 -11.42
CA MET A 65 6.13 9.20 -10.03
C MET A 65 4.81 9.26 -9.29
N GLU A 66 4.76 8.73 -8.08
CA GLU A 66 3.66 8.90 -7.16
C GLU A 66 4.19 9.47 -5.85
N VAL A 67 3.49 10.47 -5.32
CA VAL A 67 3.77 11.06 -4.03
C VAL A 67 2.50 11.04 -3.21
N GLY A 68 2.61 10.66 -1.96
CA GLY A 68 1.47 10.55 -1.07
C GLY A 68 1.78 10.95 0.36
N TYR A 69 0.69 11.14 1.08
CA TYR A 69 0.68 11.36 2.52
C TYR A 69 -0.26 10.38 3.16
N VAL A 70 0.22 9.68 4.17
CA VAL A 70 -0.50 8.61 4.85
C VAL A 70 -0.61 8.94 6.33
N CYS A 71 -1.73 8.61 6.90
CA CYS A 71 -2.02 8.77 8.31
C CYS A 71 -2.62 7.48 8.86
N THR A 72 -1.98 6.92 9.87
CA THR A 72 -2.49 5.75 10.61
C THR A 72 -2.96 6.22 11.97
N ILE A 73 -4.20 5.88 12.33
CA ILE A 73 -4.76 6.22 13.62
C ILE A 73 -4.25 5.22 14.64
N PHE A 74 -3.72 5.69 15.76
CA PHE A 74 -3.31 4.81 16.85
C PHE A 74 -3.79 5.29 18.23
N ASN A 75 -3.89 4.36 19.16
CA ASN A 75 -4.22 4.64 20.52
C ASN A 75 -3.05 5.31 21.22
N GLY A 76 -3.24 6.57 21.59
CA GLY A 76 -2.33 7.26 22.49
C GLY A 76 -2.87 7.22 23.92
N ALA A 77 -2.03 6.86 24.87
CA ALA A 77 -2.37 7.08 26.26
C ALA A 77 -2.34 8.59 26.55
N TRP A 78 -3.50 9.20 26.65
CA TRP A 78 -3.59 10.58 27.05
C TRP A 78 -3.95 10.67 28.54
N ASN A 79 -3.06 11.19 29.35
CA ASN A 79 -3.35 11.50 30.75
C ASN A 79 -3.26 13.02 30.93
N PRO A 80 -4.42 13.72 30.92
CA PRO A 80 -4.42 15.16 31.11
C PRO A 80 -4.07 15.57 32.55
N ASN A 81 -4.02 14.59 33.46
CA ASN A 81 -3.70 14.83 34.87
C ASN A 81 -2.74 13.75 35.38
N PRO A 82 -1.45 14.06 35.54
CA PRO A 82 -0.45 13.10 35.99
C PRO A 82 -0.75 12.47 37.37
N ASN A 83 -1.66 13.06 38.13
CA ASN A 83 -2.07 12.56 39.44
C ASN A 83 -3.25 11.60 39.41
N LYS A 84 -3.78 11.28 38.23
CA LYS A 84 -4.87 10.30 38.09
C LYS A 84 -4.36 8.96 37.53
N THR A 85 -4.74 7.88 38.18
CA THR A 85 -4.34 6.50 37.87
C THR A 85 -5.08 5.87 36.68
N TRP A 86 -6.10 6.52 36.14
CA TRP A 86 -6.83 6.02 35.00
C TRP A 86 -6.24 6.58 33.69
N ARG A 87 -5.91 5.67 32.78
CA ARG A 87 -5.54 5.95 31.40
C ARG A 87 -6.78 5.83 30.54
N GLN A 88 -7.18 6.88 29.85
CA GLN A 88 -8.19 6.77 28.82
C GLN A 88 -7.45 6.50 27.49
N GLU A 89 -7.57 5.29 26.99
CA GLU A 89 -7.13 4.96 25.64
C GLU A 89 -8.07 5.64 24.65
N ILE A 90 -7.56 6.63 23.96
CA ILE A 90 -8.32 7.35 22.94
C ILE A 90 -7.60 7.21 21.63
N MET A 91 -8.31 6.78 20.58
CA MET A 91 -7.83 6.78 19.19
C MET A 91 -7.65 8.22 18.69
N ARG A 92 -6.68 8.95 19.20
CA ARG A 92 -6.43 10.36 18.87
C ARG A 92 -5.07 10.62 18.28
N ASN A 93 -4.13 9.73 18.47
CA ASN A 93 -2.80 9.88 17.91
C ASN A 93 -2.78 9.42 16.46
N GLN A 94 -1.88 10.01 15.69
CA GLN A 94 -1.75 9.76 14.28
C GLN A 94 -0.27 9.60 13.95
N ASP A 95 0.10 8.46 13.40
CA ASP A 95 1.37 8.30 12.72
C ASP A 95 1.20 8.84 11.30
N ARG A 96 1.95 9.87 10.96
CA ARG A 96 1.85 10.62 9.71
C ARG A 96 3.15 10.51 8.96
N HIS A 97 3.09 10.07 7.72
CA HIS A 97 4.29 9.96 6.93
C HIS A 97 4.07 10.26 5.44
N PHE A 98 5.14 10.60 4.78
CA PHE A 98 5.17 10.76 3.33
C PHE A 98 5.58 9.46 2.66
N VAL A 99 5.04 9.24 1.48
CA VAL A 99 5.40 8.12 0.62
C VAL A 99 5.76 8.68 -0.75
N GLY A 100 6.83 8.16 -1.33
CA GLY A 100 7.26 8.52 -2.67
C GLY A 100 7.71 7.28 -3.42
N ARG A 101 7.43 7.23 -4.73
CA ARG A 101 7.90 6.16 -5.59
C ARG A 101 8.15 6.67 -7.01
N VAL A 102 9.15 6.10 -7.65
CA VAL A 102 9.56 6.48 -9.00
C VAL A 102 9.79 5.24 -9.86
N CYS A 103 9.16 5.21 -11.03
CA CYS A 103 9.37 4.20 -12.06
C CYS A 103 10.61 4.56 -12.87
N LEU A 104 11.67 3.79 -12.70
CA LEU A 104 12.92 3.94 -13.44
C LEU A 104 12.80 3.39 -14.86
N LEU A 105 12.11 2.25 -15.00
CA LEU A 105 11.86 1.59 -16.28
C LEU A 105 10.38 1.21 -16.37
N ARG A 106 9.76 1.52 -17.49
CA ARG A 106 8.40 1.02 -17.81
C ARG A 106 8.49 -0.35 -18.44
N GLU A 107 7.46 -1.12 -18.26
CA GLU A 107 7.33 -2.40 -18.94
C GLU A 107 7.37 -2.22 -20.46
N GLY A 108 8.22 -3.00 -21.12
CA GLY A 108 8.37 -2.93 -22.58
C GLY A 108 9.01 -1.65 -23.10
N GLU A 109 9.63 -0.83 -22.25
CA GLU A 109 10.32 0.40 -22.68
C GLU A 109 11.42 0.08 -23.70
N PHE A 110 11.73 1.03 -24.55
CA PHE A 110 12.67 0.88 -25.67
C PHE A 110 12.27 -0.19 -26.72
N GLY A 111 11.00 -0.61 -26.75
CA GLY A 111 10.53 -1.65 -27.67
C GLY A 111 10.92 -3.09 -27.26
N VAL A 112 11.51 -3.26 -26.07
CA VAL A 112 11.95 -4.56 -25.56
C VAL A 112 10.82 -5.24 -24.81
N LYS A 113 10.03 -6.07 -25.49
CA LYS A 113 8.78 -6.66 -24.98
C LYS A 113 8.95 -7.46 -23.67
N TRP A 114 10.10 -8.09 -23.46
CA TRP A 114 10.37 -8.87 -22.26
C TRP A 114 10.84 -8.03 -21.06
N LEU A 115 11.16 -6.75 -21.26
CA LEU A 115 11.66 -5.86 -20.22
C LEU A 115 10.56 -5.65 -19.14
N PRO A 116 10.83 -5.97 -17.85
CA PRO A 116 9.91 -5.67 -16.78
C PRO A 116 9.94 -4.18 -16.44
N ALA A 117 8.88 -3.68 -15.80
CA ALA A 117 8.94 -2.39 -15.12
C ALA A 117 9.81 -2.49 -13.87
N LEU A 118 10.50 -1.39 -13.53
CA LEU A 118 11.35 -1.27 -12.33
C LEU A 118 10.99 0.01 -11.58
N THR A 119 10.68 -0.12 -10.30
CA THR A 119 10.32 1.01 -9.44
C THR A 119 11.12 0.97 -8.15
N LEU A 120 11.57 2.15 -7.73
CA LEU A 120 12.07 2.42 -6.39
C LEU A 120 11.00 3.17 -5.59
N GLY A 121 10.93 2.89 -4.30
CA GLY A 121 10.02 3.61 -3.44
C GLY A 121 10.53 3.73 -2.01
N VAL A 122 9.94 4.70 -1.33
CA VAL A 122 10.22 4.99 0.07
C VAL A 122 8.92 5.37 0.78
N SER A 123 8.76 4.86 1.96
CA SER A 123 7.72 5.24 2.92
C SER A 123 8.39 5.76 4.16
N ASP A 124 7.85 6.83 4.75
CA ASP A 124 8.36 7.49 5.95
C ASP A 124 9.89 7.75 5.94
N PRO A 125 10.39 8.51 4.96
CA PRO A 125 11.83 8.76 4.84
C PRO A 125 12.39 9.68 5.93
N THR A 126 11.53 10.39 6.65
CA THR A 126 11.91 11.44 7.59
C THR A 126 12.03 10.95 9.03
N THR A 127 11.48 9.79 9.33
CA THR A 127 11.55 9.23 10.67
C THR A 127 12.80 8.38 10.84
N GLY A 128 13.66 8.77 11.76
CA GLY A 128 14.93 8.08 12.01
C GLY A 128 14.72 6.67 12.61
N ALA A 129 15.73 5.82 12.45
CA ALA A 129 15.74 4.43 12.94
C ALA A 129 15.52 4.28 14.46
N ASN A 130 15.71 5.34 15.24
CA ASN A 130 15.56 5.35 16.70
C ASN A 130 14.15 5.77 17.14
N GLY A 131 13.22 5.98 16.21
CA GLY A 131 11.94 6.59 16.52
C GLY A 131 12.10 8.05 16.97
N GLY A 132 11.23 8.94 16.55
CA GLY A 132 11.26 10.32 17.05
C GLY A 132 11.10 10.35 18.57
N GLU A 133 11.65 11.35 19.21
CA GLU A 133 11.57 11.59 20.68
C GLU A 133 10.15 11.74 21.22
N TYR A 134 9.15 11.75 20.37
CA TYR A 134 7.75 11.78 20.75
C TYR A 134 7.23 10.38 21.08
N THR A 135 7.84 9.76 22.05
CA THR A 135 7.16 8.74 22.84
C THR A 135 6.05 9.42 23.60
N THR A 136 4.88 9.48 23.01
CA THR A 136 3.69 9.78 23.81
C THR A 136 3.62 8.71 24.87
N GLY A 137 4.11 9.05 26.08
CA GLY A 137 3.95 8.30 27.33
C GLY A 137 3.74 6.83 27.17
N ASP A 138 4.72 6.19 26.59
CA ASP A 138 5.05 4.80 26.78
C ASP A 138 3.88 3.81 26.98
N VAL A 139 3.41 3.26 25.92
CA VAL A 139 2.82 1.93 26.02
C VAL A 139 3.74 0.88 25.45
N THR A 140 4.76 1.24 24.67
CA THR A 140 5.47 0.24 23.89
C THR A 140 6.96 0.50 23.65
N GLY A 141 7.50 1.65 24.06
CA GLY A 141 8.87 2.01 23.68
C GLY A 141 9.09 2.09 22.17
N LEU A 142 8.02 2.12 21.41
CA LEU A 142 8.00 2.06 19.97
C LEU A 142 7.82 3.50 19.47
N GLY A 143 8.92 4.16 19.17
CA GLY A 143 8.89 5.48 18.55
C GLY A 143 8.26 5.42 17.16
N ASN A 144 8.00 6.59 16.55
CA ASN A 144 7.54 6.73 15.19
C ASN A 144 8.44 5.96 14.20
N GLY A 145 7.99 5.73 12.98
CA GLY A 145 8.77 5.04 11.94
C GLY A 145 8.42 3.57 11.74
N TYR A 146 7.25 3.15 12.20
CA TYR A 146 6.72 1.82 11.92
C TYR A 146 6.59 1.55 10.45
N PHE A 147 6.22 2.55 9.67
CA PHE A 147 5.99 2.46 8.26
C PHE A 147 7.20 2.88 7.43
N ASN A 148 8.36 3.14 8.08
CA ASN A 148 9.59 3.38 7.33
C ASN A 148 9.93 2.16 6.49
N ARG A 149 10.06 2.37 5.18
CA ARG A 149 10.33 1.31 4.22
C ARG A 149 11.01 1.88 2.99
N TYR A 150 12.08 1.21 2.57
CA TYR A 150 12.72 1.39 1.27
C TYR A 150 12.50 0.12 0.47
N TYR A 151 12.23 0.24 -0.82
CA TYR A 151 12.05 -0.93 -1.64
C TYR A 151 12.49 -0.71 -3.09
N VAL A 152 12.83 -1.83 -3.71
CA VAL A 152 12.97 -1.97 -5.15
C VAL A 152 12.06 -3.10 -5.61
N VAL A 153 11.34 -2.90 -6.69
CA VAL A 153 10.40 -3.91 -7.20
C VAL A 153 10.37 -3.92 -8.72
N MET A 154 10.25 -5.12 -9.25
CA MET A 154 10.03 -5.39 -10.68
C MET A 154 8.63 -5.97 -10.90
N THR A 155 8.04 -5.63 -12.03
CA THR A 155 6.71 -6.11 -12.44
C THR A 155 6.71 -6.48 -13.91
N LYS A 156 6.13 -7.63 -14.22
CA LYS A 156 5.91 -8.08 -15.59
C LYS A 156 4.49 -8.61 -15.76
N HIS A 157 3.84 -8.20 -16.85
CA HIS A 157 2.50 -8.66 -17.20
C HIS A 157 2.53 -9.58 -18.42
N PHE A 158 1.58 -10.50 -18.42
CA PHE A 158 1.38 -11.48 -19.47
C PHE A 158 -0.11 -11.51 -19.83
N GLU A 159 -0.40 -11.22 -21.09
CA GLU A 159 -1.73 -11.42 -21.65
C GLU A 159 -1.92 -12.91 -21.97
N THR A 160 -2.97 -13.49 -21.43
CA THR A 160 -3.31 -14.90 -21.65
C THR A 160 -4.74 -15.02 -22.17
N PRO A 161 -5.13 -16.16 -22.80
CA PRO A 161 -6.51 -16.39 -23.24
C PRO A 161 -7.54 -16.36 -22.11
N TRP A 162 -7.09 -16.52 -20.86
CA TRP A 162 -7.99 -16.55 -19.69
C TRP A 162 -7.99 -15.24 -18.87
N GLY A 163 -7.23 -14.24 -19.32
CA GLY A 163 -7.09 -12.96 -18.66
C GLY A 163 -5.66 -12.52 -18.50
N ARG A 164 -5.47 -11.41 -17.79
CA ARG A 164 -4.16 -10.82 -17.58
C ARG A 164 -3.53 -11.32 -16.27
N LEU A 165 -2.30 -11.82 -16.38
CA LEU A 165 -1.48 -12.25 -15.24
C LEU A 165 -0.37 -11.24 -15.01
N GLY A 166 -0.16 -10.83 -13.75
CA GLY A 166 1.00 -10.05 -13.32
C GLY A 166 1.90 -10.87 -12.42
N ALA A 167 3.21 -10.71 -12.60
CA ALA A 167 4.24 -11.28 -11.75
C ALA A 167 5.11 -10.16 -11.17
N HIS A 168 5.37 -10.21 -9.88
CA HIS A 168 6.04 -9.16 -9.13
C HIS A 168 7.10 -9.76 -8.24
N ALA A 169 8.27 -9.13 -8.18
CA ALA A 169 9.35 -9.52 -7.28
C ALA A 169 10.11 -8.28 -6.83
N GLY A 170 10.55 -8.28 -5.58
CA GLY A 170 11.25 -7.13 -5.03
C GLY A 170 11.99 -7.44 -3.74
N TYR A 171 12.57 -6.41 -3.19
CA TYR A 171 13.22 -6.43 -1.90
C TYR A 171 12.80 -5.20 -1.11
N GLN A 172 12.47 -5.41 0.15
CA GLN A 172 12.04 -4.37 1.09
C GLN A 172 12.99 -4.29 2.27
N LYS A 173 13.23 -3.07 2.76
CA LYS A 173 14.05 -2.82 3.94
C LYS A 173 13.46 -1.71 4.79
N ASN A 174 13.24 -2.00 6.06
CA ASN A 174 12.98 -1.01 7.09
C ASN A 174 14.28 -0.73 7.87
N LEU A 175 14.49 0.50 8.27
CA LEU A 175 15.67 0.89 9.07
C LEU A 175 15.57 0.48 10.55
N ARG A 176 14.38 0.16 11.02
CA ARG A 176 14.17 -0.33 12.39
C ARG A 176 14.59 -1.79 12.50
N LYS A 177 15.30 -2.11 13.56
CA LYS A 177 15.77 -3.47 13.82
C LYS A 177 14.64 -4.43 14.22
N ASP A 178 13.61 -3.89 14.83
CA ASP A 178 12.42 -4.61 15.32
C ASP A 178 11.31 -4.77 14.28
N TYR A 179 11.51 -4.24 13.09
CA TYR A 179 10.50 -4.29 12.03
C TYR A 179 10.60 -5.57 11.21
N PRO A 180 9.52 -6.35 11.12
CA PRO A 180 9.58 -7.68 10.52
C PRO A 180 9.58 -7.69 8.99
N ILE A 181 9.19 -6.59 8.34
CA ILE A 181 9.14 -6.53 6.87
C ILE A 181 10.51 -6.12 6.32
N ASN A 182 11.42 -7.07 6.34
CA ASN A 182 12.77 -6.93 5.77
C ASN A 182 13.09 -8.19 4.98
N GLY A 183 13.32 -8.05 3.69
CA GLY A 183 13.70 -9.17 2.85
C GLY A 183 13.03 -9.19 1.48
N PRO A 184 13.15 -10.31 0.77
CA PRO A 184 12.53 -10.48 -0.52
C PRO A 184 11.01 -10.53 -0.39
N CYS A 185 10.33 -10.00 -1.40
CA CYS A 185 8.89 -10.12 -1.56
C CYS A 185 8.58 -10.57 -2.99
N ALA A 186 7.51 -11.31 -3.16
CA ALA A 186 7.05 -11.76 -4.46
C ALA A 186 5.52 -11.92 -4.47
N GLY A 187 4.91 -11.74 -5.62
CA GLY A 187 3.48 -11.91 -5.74
C GLY A 187 3.03 -12.08 -7.18
N VAL A 188 1.83 -12.59 -7.30
CA VAL A 188 1.13 -12.71 -8.57
C VAL A 188 -0.26 -12.13 -8.42
N ASN A 189 -0.77 -11.61 -9.51
CA ASN A 189 -2.16 -11.24 -9.60
C ASN A 189 -2.75 -11.71 -10.92
N TRP A 190 -4.03 -11.97 -10.92
CA TRP A 190 -4.75 -12.45 -12.07
C TRP A 190 -6.11 -11.77 -12.19
N SER A 191 -6.33 -11.15 -13.36
CA SER A 191 -7.62 -10.56 -13.74
C SER A 191 -8.28 -11.47 -14.78
N PRO A 192 -9.15 -12.41 -14.33
CA PRO A 192 -9.81 -13.35 -15.23
C PRO A 192 -10.75 -12.64 -16.19
N ILE A 193 -10.75 -13.05 -17.45
CA ILE A 193 -11.59 -12.42 -18.49
C ILE A 193 -13.09 -12.50 -18.18
N TRP A 194 -13.53 -13.57 -17.52
CA TRP A 194 -14.95 -13.77 -17.14
C TRP A 194 -15.39 -12.96 -15.93
N LEU A 195 -14.46 -12.33 -15.19
CA LEU A 195 -14.74 -11.39 -14.10
C LEU A 195 -14.54 -9.93 -14.52
N GLN A 196 -14.20 -9.69 -15.77
CA GLN A 196 -14.14 -8.34 -16.33
C GLN A 196 -15.50 -7.93 -16.87
N HIS A 197 -15.93 -6.70 -16.56
CA HIS A 197 -17.24 -6.17 -16.94
C HIS A 197 -18.41 -7.09 -16.57
N HIS A 198 -18.32 -7.77 -15.42
CA HIS A 198 -19.34 -8.65 -14.93
C HIS A 198 -20.25 -7.97 -13.90
N GLY A 199 -21.53 -7.77 -14.26
CA GLY A 199 -22.49 -7.06 -13.42
C GLY A 199 -22.11 -5.60 -13.23
N ILE A 200 -21.86 -5.18 -11.99
CA ILE A 200 -21.46 -3.81 -11.65
C ILE A 200 -19.93 -3.62 -11.62
N PHE A 201 -19.17 -4.70 -11.75
CA PHE A 201 -17.71 -4.65 -11.66
C PHE A 201 -17.08 -4.42 -13.03
N ASP A 202 -16.13 -3.49 -13.08
CA ASP A 202 -15.28 -3.29 -14.26
C ASP A 202 -14.20 -4.38 -14.32
N GLU A 203 -13.61 -4.69 -13.16
CA GLU A 203 -12.56 -5.68 -13.04
C GLU A 203 -12.54 -6.28 -11.62
N ILE A 204 -12.24 -7.58 -11.54
CA ILE A 204 -11.86 -8.23 -10.29
C ILE A 204 -10.47 -8.83 -10.47
N ASN A 205 -9.54 -8.41 -9.64
CA ASN A 205 -8.15 -8.82 -9.68
C ASN A 205 -7.85 -9.69 -8.46
N LEU A 206 -7.59 -10.98 -8.69
CA LEU A 206 -7.23 -11.95 -7.64
C LEU A 206 -5.75 -11.86 -7.35
N ILE A 207 -5.35 -11.95 -6.09
CA ILE A 207 -3.98 -11.70 -5.64
C ILE A 207 -3.51 -12.78 -4.69
N ALA A 208 -2.26 -13.22 -4.90
CA ALA A 208 -1.50 -14.00 -3.94
C ALA A 208 -0.10 -13.40 -3.83
N GLU A 209 0.36 -13.15 -2.61
CA GLU A 209 1.67 -12.53 -2.39
C GLU A 209 2.37 -13.07 -1.15
N TYR A 210 3.69 -12.93 -1.13
CA TYR A 210 4.55 -13.01 0.03
C TYR A 210 5.17 -11.64 0.27
N ASP A 211 4.86 -11.01 1.39
CA ASP A 211 5.22 -9.61 1.70
C ASP A 211 6.55 -9.45 2.45
N SER A 212 7.42 -10.44 2.45
CA SER A 212 8.63 -10.64 3.28
C SER A 212 8.35 -11.19 4.68
N ARG A 213 7.11 -11.32 5.07
CA ARG A 213 6.69 -11.81 6.39
C ARG A 213 5.67 -12.94 6.29
N THR A 214 4.59 -12.71 5.57
CA THR A 214 3.45 -13.63 5.50
C THR A 214 3.02 -13.86 4.06
N VAL A 215 2.36 -14.98 3.83
CA VAL A 215 1.64 -15.25 2.58
C VAL A 215 0.22 -14.72 2.73
N ASN A 216 -0.19 -13.88 1.79
CA ASN A 216 -1.47 -13.19 1.81
C ASN A 216 -2.25 -13.51 0.55
N LEU A 217 -3.56 -13.69 0.69
CA LEU A 217 -4.48 -13.85 -0.41
C LEU A 217 -5.53 -12.74 -0.37
N GLY A 218 -6.03 -12.34 -1.52
CA GLY A 218 -7.09 -11.36 -1.56
C GLY A 218 -7.52 -11.00 -2.96
N PHE A 219 -8.29 -9.93 -3.05
CA PHE A 219 -8.72 -9.39 -4.32
C PHE A 219 -8.93 -7.88 -4.25
N ILE A 220 -8.93 -7.27 -5.42
CA ILE A 220 -9.34 -5.89 -5.64
C ILE A 220 -10.46 -5.91 -6.68
N ALA A 221 -11.61 -5.35 -6.32
CA ALA A 221 -12.75 -5.18 -7.21
C ALA A 221 -12.94 -3.71 -7.53
N SER A 222 -13.07 -3.37 -8.81
CA SER A 222 -13.26 -1.99 -9.26
C SER A 222 -14.62 -1.80 -9.92
N VAL A 223 -15.17 -0.58 -9.78
CA VAL A 223 -16.43 -0.13 -10.37
C VAL A 223 -16.30 1.31 -10.89
N TRP A 224 -17.24 1.74 -11.74
CA TRP A 224 -17.33 3.11 -12.27
C TRP A 224 -16.08 3.53 -13.05
N ASP A 225 -15.77 2.83 -14.11
CA ASP A 225 -14.58 3.08 -14.93
C ASP A 225 -13.28 2.99 -14.09
N ASN A 226 -13.19 2.02 -13.21
CA ASN A 226 -12.06 1.81 -12.29
C ASN A 226 -11.78 3.00 -11.34
N ARG A 227 -12.78 3.83 -11.06
CA ARG A 227 -12.62 4.96 -10.14
C ARG A 227 -12.77 4.59 -8.69
N PHE A 228 -13.63 3.63 -8.39
CA PHE A 228 -13.82 3.14 -7.03
C PHE A 228 -13.36 1.71 -6.93
N GLU A 229 -12.56 1.42 -5.91
CA GLU A 229 -12.01 0.09 -5.65
C GLU A 229 -12.31 -0.35 -4.23
N ALA A 230 -12.75 -1.59 -4.10
CA ALA A 230 -12.84 -2.29 -2.85
C ALA A 230 -11.74 -3.36 -2.78
N MET A 231 -11.05 -3.41 -1.66
CA MET A 231 -9.92 -4.32 -1.43
C MET A 231 -10.24 -5.24 -0.27
N PHE A 232 -9.88 -6.50 -0.42
CA PHE A 232 -10.00 -7.51 0.63
C PHE A 232 -8.71 -8.31 0.72
N GLU A 233 -8.27 -8.56 1.94
CA GLU A 233 -7.09 -9.37 2.23
C GLU A 233 -7.39 -10.37 3.34
N LEU A 234 -6.94 -11.59 3.15
CA LEU A 234 -6.75 -12.60 4.17
C LEU A 234 -5.24 -12.78 4.40
N GLN A 235 -4.71 -12.03 5.34
CA GLN A 235 -3.28 -12.05 5.67
C GLN A 235 -2.94 -13.25 6.52
N ASN A 236 -1.87 -13.96 6.15
CA ASN A 236 -1.42 -15.18 6.80
C ASN A 236 -2.52 -16.24 6.94
N PHE A 237 -3.52 -16.24 6.03
CA PHE A 237 -4.71 -17.11 6.07
C PHE A 237 -5.55 -16.99 7.36
N GLN A 238 -5.39 -15.92 8.13
CA GLN A 238 -6.02 -15.76 9.44
C GLN A 238 -6.64 -14.39 9.68
N TRP A 239 -6.01 -13.32 9.21
CA TRP A 239 -6.39 -11.95 9.58
C TRP A 239 -7.00 -11.21 8.39
N ILE A 240 -8.15 -10.63 8.62
CA ILE A 240 -8.88 -9.92 7.58
C ILE A 240 -8.54 -8.44 7.65
N ASN A 241 -8.16 -7.88 6.49
CA ASN A 241 -8.08 -6.46 6.22
C ASN A 241 -9.01 -6.12 5.05
N PHE A 242 -9.51 -4.90 5.04
CA PHE A 242 -10.29 -4.39 3.92
C PHE A 242 -10.01 -2.91 3.71
N GLY A 243 -10.19 -2.45 2.49
CA GLY A 243 -9.93 -1.06 2.13
C GLY A 243 -10.83 -0.58 1.01
N LEU A 244 -10.94 0.73 0.94
CA LEU A 244 -11.66 1.44 -0.10
C LEU A 244 -10.74 2.49 -0.72
N ARG A 245 -10.83 2.65 -2.01
CA ARG A 245 -10.05 3.64 -2.76
C ARG A 245 -10.94 4.35 -3.75
N TYR A 246 -10.73 5.64 -3.86
CA TYR A 246 -11.36 6.47 -4.89
C TYR A 246 -10.31 7.20 -5.70
N LYS A 247 -10.44 7.19 -7.02
CA LYS A 247 -9.52 7.81 -7.96
C LYS A 247 -10.22 8.86 -8.79
N LEU A 248 -9.61 10.02 -8.84
CA LEU A 248 -10.01 11.13 -9.70
C LEU A 248 -8.90 11.38 -10.72
N ARG A 249 -9.25 11.41 -11.98
CA ARG A 249 -8.32 11.85 -13.02
C ARG A 249 -8.43 13.36 -13.19
N ILE A 250 -7.43 14.08 -12.71
CA ILE A 250 -7.25 15.51 -13.01
C ILE A 250 -6.72 15.58 -14.43
N LYS A 251 -7.20 16.53 -15.25
CA LYS A 251 -6.72 16.71 -16.64
C LYS A 251 -5.18 16.66 -16.69
N ARG A 252 -4.64 16.00 -17.71
CA ARG A 252 -3.19 15.95 -17.95
C ARG A 252 -2.60 17.35 -17.91
N ILE A 253 -1.54 17.54 -17.16
CA ILE A 253 -0.74 18.78 -17.16
C ILE A 253 -0.11 19.02 -18.54
N THR A 254 0.01 17.97 -19.35
CA THR A 254 0.57 17.98 -20.72
C THR A 254 -0.44 18.39 -21.81
N ASP A 255 -1.71 18.59 -21.50
CA ASP A 255 -2.73 18.99 -22.49
C ASP A 255 -2.90 20.53 -22.60
N ARG A 256 -1.80 21.27 -22.42
CA ARG A 256 -1.72 22.71 -22.69
C ARG A 256 -0.91 23.01 -23.93
#